data_e6f6c766f5558c519f300195da41751c
#
_entry.id   e6f6c766f5558c519f300195da41751c
#
_cell.length_a   1.000
_cell.length_b   1.000
_cell.length_c   1.000
_cell.angle_alpha   90.00
_cell.angle_beta   90.00
_cell.angle_gamma   90.00
#
_symmetry.space_group_name_H-M   'P 1'
#
loop_
_entity.id
_entity.type
_entity.pdbx_description
1 polymer ?
#
loop_
_entity_poly.entity_id
_entity_poly.type
_entity_poly.pdbx_seq_one_letter_code
_entity_poly.pdbx_strand_id
1 'polypeptide(L)'
;MKKLFLILFSILTLGLFSGCGETKENTPAKKDEIQKVSIQIDGAAVPYYAPMYIAKEKGYFKEQGLDVDFYYAAAAEIVKNVATGNVQFGFPNADSVILAKSQGIPVKVVNTTYQHGLGALIFQKSSGITEPKDLKGKKIGVTSFGSPNYIQLQVMLEKAGMSIDDVKVEIIGTGAIVNALVSGQVDAIMFSMLRTIELKNQGVDVGEIRSDEFLPSYGNVLIVGDKFLNENKDVVSKFNTALNKGIQYIIDGNAKEAVEMSVEKYAPSFKGREEIVTTILDEVFIPYLWQSENTKKNGLGYSDAERWNNSIKVLKEYGVIEKEIDAKELIGNIK
;
A
#
# COMPACT_ATOMS: atom_id res chain seq x y z
N MET A 1 -1.68 75.82 10.34
CA MET A 1 -2.46 76.31 11.51
C MET A 1 -2.50 75.18 12.49
N LYS A 2 -1.66 75.23 13.54
CA LYS A 2 -1.96 75.41 14.97
C LYS A 2 -2.93 74.34 15.48
N LYS A 3 -2.67 73.52 16.49
CA LYS A 3 -1.98 73.63 17.83
C LYS A 3 -1.80 72.18 18.33
N LEU A 4 -0.72 71.62 18.75
CA LEU A 4 0.06 71.68 20.00
C LEU A 4 -0.79 71.79 21.29
N PHE A 5 -0.79 70.70 22.12
CA PHE A 5 -0.89 70.81 23.56
C PHE A 5 -0.12 69.67 24.24
N LEU A 6 0.92 70.03 24.94
CA LEU A 6 1.67 69.32 25.98
C LEU A 6 0.97 69.52 27.32
N ILE A 7 1.03 68.56 28.29
CA ILE A 7 1.12 68.70 29.75
C ILE A 7 1.39 67.29 30.27
N LEU A 8 2.46 66.90 30.80
CA LEU A 8 3.45 67.12 31.88
C LEU A 8 2.93 66.81 33.30
N PHE A 9 3.71 65.97 34.01
CA PHE A 9 3.85 65.78 35.48
C PHE A 9 2.83 64.87 36.18
N SER A 10 3.22 63.86 36.95
CA SER A 10 4.07 63.91 38.16
C SER A 10 4.52 62.54 38.65
N ILE A 11 5.71 62.51 39.14
CA ILE A 11 6.45 61.54 39.94
C ILE A 11 5.76 61.37 41.34
N LEU A 12 5.76 60.10 41.91
CA LEU A 12 6.35 59.87 43.26
C LEU A 12 6.16 58.45 43.79
N THR A 13 7.26 57.80 44.04
CA THR A 13 7.78 57.03 45.17
C THR A 13 7.27 55.67 45.58
N LEU A 14 8.29 54.78 45.54
CA LEU A 14 8.73 53.78 46.54
C LEU A 14 7.71 52.91 47.29
N GLY A 15 7.92 51.63 47.15
CA GLY A 15 7.50 50.61 48.09
C GLY A 15 8.14 49.28 47.76
N LEU A 16 9.31 48.97 48.31
CA LEU A 16 9.94 47.69 48.41
C LEU A 16 9.05 46.67 49.10
N PHE A 17 8.69 45.57 48.53
CA PHE A 17 8.51 44.31 49.26
C PHE A 17 8.94 43.14 48.42
N SER A 18 9.96 42.44 48.87
CA SER A 18 10.45 41.15 48.43
C SER A 18 9.38 40.09 48.65
N GLY A 19 9.08 39.33 47.66
CA GLY A 19 8.28 38.14 47.75
C GLY A 19 8.69 37.19 46.62
N CYS A 20 9.66 36.29 46.87
CA CYS A 20 9.91 35.13 46.06
C CYS A 20 8.67 34.27 46.02
N GLY A 21 8.06 34.15 44.85
CA GLY A 21 7.06 33.16 44.51
C GLY A 21 7.30 32.80 43.06
N GLU A 22 8.01 31.69 42.79
CA GLU A 22 8.08 31.09 41.48
C GLU A 22 6.66 30.66 41.08
N THR A 23 5.95 31.51 40.40
CA THR A 23 4.81 31.10 39.57
C THR A 23 5.38 30.40 38.34
N LYS A 24 5.39 29.06 38.38
CA LYS A 24 5.48 28.27 37.13
C LYS A 24 4.33 28.76 36.26
N GLU A 25 4.65 29.56 35.25
CA GLU A 25 3.76 29.77 34.12
C GLU A 25 3.49 28.39 33.51
N ASN A 26 2.29 27.88 33.76
CA ASN A 26 1.71 26.82 32.96
C ASN A 26 1.53 27.38 31.55
N THR A 27 2.56 27.25 30.71
CA THR A 27 2.41 27.39 29.26
C THR A 27 1.34 26.39 28.85
N PRO A 28 0.21 26.82 28.29
CA PRO A 28 -0.79 25.87 27.80
C PRO A 28 -0.08 24.96 26.81
N ALA A 29 -0.14 23.65 27.02
CA ALA A 29 0.35 22.68 26.06
C ALA A 29 -0.23 23.05 24.68
N LYS A 30 0.65 23.35 23.71
CA LYS A 30 0.27 23.64 22.34
C LYS A 30 -0.61 22.48 21.93
N LYS A 31 -1.90 22.74 21.70
CA LYS A 31 -2.80 21.74 21.12
C LYS A 31 -2.16 21.36 19.80
N ASP A 32 -1.60 20.15 19.71
CA ASP A 32 -0.96 19.69 18.50
C ASP A 32 -1.99 19.83 17.37
N GLU A 33 -1.67 20.68 16.40
CA GLU A 33 -2.52 20.98 15.27
C GLU A 33 -2.61 19.69 14.44
N ILE A 34 -3.83 19.18 14.21
CA ILE A 34 -4.04 17.94 13.44
C ILE A 34 -3.58 18.20 12.01
N GLN A 35 -2.55 17.50 11.60
CA GLN A 35 -1.99 17.62 10.26
C GLN A 35 -2.80 16.78 9.25
N LYS A 36 -3.30 17.46 8.21
CA LYS A 36 -4.02 16.80 7.13
C LYS A 36 -3.04 16.19 6.14
N VAL A 37 -3.22 14.90 5.82
CA VAL A 37 -2.42 14.15 4.84
C VAL A 37 -3.35 13.30 3.97
N SER A 38 -2.86 12.93 2.78
CA SER A 38 -3.58 12.09 1.86
C SER A 38 -2.76 10.87 1.44
N ILE A 39 -3.46 9.77 1.13
CA ILE A 39 -2.88 8.56 0.58
C ILE A 39 -3.66 8.12 -0.65
N GLN A 40 -2.93 7.72 -1.69
CA GLN A 40 -3.50 6.97 -2.82
C GLN A 40 -3.25 5.48 -2.67
N ILE A 41 -4.31 4.68 -2.83
CA ILE A 41 -4.33 3.23 -2.65
C ILE A 41 -4.61 2.58 -4.00
N ASP A 42 -3.93 1.46 -4.30
CA ASP A 42 -4.03 0.78 -5.59
C ASP A 42 -5.44 0.23 -5.86
N GLY A 43 -5.93 0.46 -7.08
CA GLY A 43 -7.19 -0.04 -7.60
C GLY A 43 -8.43 0.73 -7.13
N ALA A 44 -9.23 0.13 -6.27
CA ALA A 44 -10.51 0.67 -5.80
C ALA A 44 -10.71 0.40 -4.30
N ALA A 45 -11.73 1.03 -3.72
CA ALA A 45 -12.10 0.76 -2.33
C ALA A 45 -12.56 -0.70 -2.17
N VAL A 46 -11.80 -1.47 -1.42
CA VAL A 46 -12.09 -2.87 -1.08
C VAL A 46 -11.86 -3.11 0.41
N PRO A 47 -12.57 -4.06 1.05
CA PRO A 47 -12.43 -4.30 2.48
C PRO A 47 -11.07 -4.87 2.88
N TYR A 48 -10.25 -5.29 1.94
CA TYR A 48 -8.86 -5.74 2.17
C TYR A 48 -7.90 -4.63 2.62
N TYR A 49 -8.31 -3.35 2.50
CA TYR A 49 -7.58 -2.21 3.07
C TYR A 49 -8.05 -1.86 4.49
N ALA A 50 -8.74 -2.79 5.14
CA ALA A 50 -9.25 -2.67 6.51
C ALA A 50 -8.26 -2.08 7.53
N PRO A 51 -6.93 -2.38 7.51
CA PRO A 51 -6.00 -1.76 8.45
C PRO A 51 -6.01 -0.23 8.42
N MET A 52 -6.10 0.37 7.22
CA MET A 52 -6.15 1.83 7.07
C MET A 52 -7.49 2.40 7.53
N TYR A 53 -8.58 1.71 7.19
CA TYR A 53 -9.93 2.11 7.59
C TYR A 53 -10.10 2.03 9.10
N ILE A 54 -9.66 0.94 9.72
CA ILE A 54 -9.63 0.76 11.18
C ILE A 54 -8.77 1.83 11.84
N ALA A 55 -7.58 2.13 11.29
CA ALA A 55 -6.73 3.17 11.84
C ALA A 55 -7.41 4.55 11.83
N LYS A 56 -8.24 4.85 10.83
CA LYS A 56 -9.05 6.08 10.76
C LYS A 56 -10.22 6.03 11.73
N GLU A 57 -11.04 4.98 11.69
CA GLU A 57 -12.29 4.88 12.44
C GLU A 57 -12.08 4.71 13.94
N LYS A 58 -11.06 3.96 14.35
CA LYS A 58 -10.66 3.81 15.76
C LYS A 58 -9.85 5.03 16.27
N GLY A 59 -9.58 6.00 15.40
CA GLY A 59 -8.87 7.22 15.78
C GLY A 59 -7.35 7.08 15.92
N TYR A 60 -6.73 6.00 15.47
CA TYR A 60 -5.28 5.78 15.60
C TYR A 60 -4.47 6.84 14.85
N PHE A 61 -4.94 7.32 13.69
CA PHE A 61 -4.32 8.46 13.01
C PHE A 61 -4.46 9.76 13.83
N LYS A 62 -5.64 10.01 14.44
CA LYS A 62 -5.86 11.18 15.30
C LYS A 62 -4.99 11.18 16.55
N GLU A 63 -4.77 10.01 17.16
CA GLU A 63 -3.84 9.84 18.30
C GLU A 63 -2.42 10.25 17.92
N GLN A 64 -2.06 10.14 16.64
CA GLN A 64 -0.78 10.57 16.08
C GLN A 64 -0.83 12.02 15.55
N GLY A 65 -1.92 12.75 15.74
CA GLY A 65 -2.08 14.11 15.24
C GLY A 65 -2.30 14.19 13.73
N LEU A 66 -2.80 13.12 13.09
CA LEU A 66 -3.04 13.04 11.64
C LEU A 66 -4.54 12.95 11.33
N ASP A 67 -4.96 13.68 10.29
CA ASP A 67 -6.23 13.47 9.59
C ASP A 67 -5.94 12.97 8.18
N VAL A 68 -6.44 11.77 7.83
CA VAL A 68 -6.04 11.04 6.61
C VAL A 68 -7.20 10.93 5.64
N ASP A 69 -7.00 11.41 4.41
CA ASP A 69 -7.94 11.21 3.31
C ASP A 69 -7.47 10.08 2.38
N PHE A 70 -8.39 9.20 1.98
CA PHE A 70 -8.15 8.07 1.09
C PHE A 70 -8.61 8.36 -0.33
N TYR A 71 -7.75 8.09 -1.31
CA TYR A 71 -8.01 8.15 -2.74
C TYR A 71 -7.57 6.84 -3.39
N TYR A 72 -8.05 6.56 -4.62
CA TYR A 72 -7.74 5.32 -5.34
C TYR A 72 -7.24 5.63 -6.74
N ALA A 73 -6.22 4.91 -7.19
CA ALA A 73 -5.64 5.06 -8.52
C ALA A 73 -4.89 3.79 -8.93
N ALA A 74 -4.45 3.70 -10.18
CA ALA A 74 -3.56 2.62 -10.62
C ALA A 74 -2.14 2.79 -10.04
N ALA A 75 -1.44 1.69 -9.79
CA ALA A 75 -0.13 1.68 -9.11
C ALA A 75 0.90 2.66 -9.73
N ALA A 76 1.01 2.70 -11.06
CA ALA A 76 1.94 3.60 -11.75
C ALA A 76 1.57 5.09 -11.55
N GLU A 77 0.29 5.42 -11.49
CA GLU A 77 -0.21 6.77 -11.21
C GLU A 77 0.09 7.18 -9.78
N ILE A 78 -0.13 6.27 -8.82
CA ILE A 78 0.19 6.48 -7.41
C ILE A 78 1.66 6.87 -7.23
N VAL A 79 2.58 6.08 -7.80
CA VAL A 79 4.02 6.35 -7.69
C VAL A 79 4.37 7.73 -8.25
N LYS A 80 3.79 8.11 -9.39
CA LYS A 80 4.00 9.43 -10.02
C LYS A 80 3.46 10.56 -9.13
N ASN A 81 2.25 10.41 -8.58
CA ASN A 81 1.62 11.44 -7.76
C ASN A 81 2.37 11.65 -6.42
N VAL A 82 2.87 10.57 -5.83
CA VAL A 82 3.71 10.63 -4.62
C VAL A 82 5.05 11.30 -4.92
N ALA A 83 5.70 10.96 -6.03
CA ALA A 83 6.99 11.54 -6.42
C ALA A 83 6.90 13.05 -6.68
N THR A 84 5.78 13.51 -7.22
CA THR A 84 5.52 14.94 -7.50
C THR A 84 4.97 15.73 -6.30
N GLY A 85 4.61 15.02 -5.19
CA GLY A 85 4.03 15.64 -4.00
C GLY A 85 2.54 15.97 -4.09
N ASN A 86 1.85 15.49 -5.13
CA ASN A 86 0.39 15.66 -5.27
C ASN A 86 -0.37 14.95 -4.15
N VAL A 87 0.19 13.84 -3.64
CA VAL A 87 -0.24 13.15 -2.42
C VAL A 87 0.98 12.83 -1.57
N GLN A 88 0.80 12.74 -0.25
CA GLN A 88 1.89 12.50 0.68
C GLN A 88 2.30 11.04 0.71
N PHE A 89 1.33 10.14 0.69
CA PHE A 89 1.54 8.70 0.79
C PHE A 89 0.95 7.96 -0.41
N GLY A 90 1.53 6.81 -0.72
CA GLY A 90 1.00 5.88 -1.70
C GLY A 90 1.05 4.44 -1.21
N PHE A 91 0.12 3.62 -1.70
CA PHE A 91 0.06 2.20 -1.38
C PHE A 91 -0.02 1.34 -2.64
N PRO A 92 0.99 1.42 -3.53
CA PRO A 92 1.08 0.62 -4.73
C PRO A 92 1.69 -0.76 -4.45
N ASN A 93 1.69 -1.63 -5.47
CA ASN A 93 2.43 -2.87 -5.47
C ASN A 93 3.94 -2.63 -5.59
N ALA A 94 4.75 -3.48 -4.95
CA ALA A 94 6.21 -3.38 -4.89
C ALA A 94 6.89 -3.40 -6.27
N ASP A 95 6.45 -4.24 -7.19
CA ASP A 95 7.06 -4.38 -8.53
C ASP A 95 6.96 -3.07 -9.32
N SER A 96 5.80 -2.38 -9.21
CA SER A 96 5.61 -1.06 -9.82
C SER A 96 6.53 0.01 -9.20
N VAL A 97 6.84 -0.11 -7.92
CA VAL A 97 7.78 0.82 -7.24
C VAL A 97 9.21 0.56 -7.70
N ILE A 98 9.63 -0.70 -7.82
CA ILE A 98 10.95 -1.06 -8.35
C ILE A 98 11.11 -0.53 -9.78
N LEU A 99 10.12 -0.78 -10.65
CA LEU A 99 10.13 -0.29 -12.04
C LEU A 99 10.28 1.23 -12.09
N ALA A 100 9.47 1.95 -11.34
CA ALA A 100 9.53 3.41 -11.31
C ALA A 100 10.88 3.93 -10.76
N LYS A 101 11.41 3.30 -9.70
CA LYS A 101 12.72 3.67 -9.13
C LYS A 101 13.86 3.42 -10.11
N SER A 102 13.83 2.32 -10.88
CA SER A 102 14.82 2.05 -11.94
C SER A 102 14.81 3.11 -13.04
N GLN A 103 13.70 3.79 -13.25
CA GLN A 103 13.52 4.93 -14.15
C GLN A 103 13.90 6.28 -13.50
N GLY A 104 14.41 6.27 -12.26
CA GLY A 104 14.86 7.47 -11.56
C GLY A 104 13.75 8.23 -10.82
N ILE A 105 12.56 7.67 -10.67
CA ILE A 105 11.47 8.32 -9.94
C ILE A 105 11.80 8.38 -8.44
N PRO A 106 11.78 9.57 -7.79
CA PRO A 106 12.30 9.78 -6.44
C PRO A 106 11.27 9.39 -5.37
N VAL A 107 11.15 8.09 -5.09
CA VAL A 107 10.28 7.53 -4.05
C VAL A 107 11.02 6.57 -3.12
N LYS A 108 10.52 6.40 -1.90
CA LYS A 108 11.01 5.47 -0.88
C LYS A 108 9.89 4.60 -0.33
N VAL A 109 10.19 3.32 -0.12
CA VAL A 109 9.34 2.42 0.65
C VAL A 109 9.59 2.65 2.13
N VAL A 110 8.53 2.95 2.88
CA VAL A 110 8.61 3.26 4.31
C VAL A 110 7.88 2.23 5.19
N ASN A 111 7.14 1.31 4.54
CA ASN A 111 6.53 0.14 5.20
C ASN A 111 6.26 -0.93 4.14
N THR A 112 6.83 -2.12 4.34
CA THR A 112 6.53 -3.29 3.50
C THR A 112 5.35 -4.05 4.12
N THR A 113 4.15 -3.53 3.87
CA THR A 113 2.93 -3.98 4.53
C THR A 113 2.56 -5.40 4.15
N TYR A 114 2.61 -5.75 2.85
CA TYR A 114 2.35 -7.10 2.39
C TYR A 114 3.66 -7.83 2.13
N GLN A 115 3.93 -8.80 2.98
CA GLN A 115 5.18 -9.55 2.99
C GLN A 115 5.33 -10.53 1.81
N HIS A 116 4.26 -10.78 1.05
CA HIS A 116 4.24 -11.65 -0.12
C HIS A 116 3.43 -11.01 -1.25
N GLY A 117 3.77 -11.39 -2.50
CA GLY A 117 3.04 -10.98 -3.70
C GLY A 117 1.63 -11.58 -3.75
N LEU A 118 0.71 -10.85 -4.34
CA LEU A 118 -0.70 -11.26 -4.50
C LEU A 118 -1.00 -11.82 -5.89
N GLY A 119 -0.06 -11.75 -6.81
CA GLY A 119 -0.30 -12.13 -8.19
C GLY A 119 -0.47 -13.64 -8.38
N ALA A 120 -1.41 -14.01 -9.22
CA ALA A 120 -1.60 -15.37 -9.69
C ALA A 120 -2.11 -15.38 -11.14
N LEU A 121 -1.65 -16.34 -11.90
CA LEU A 121 -2.31 -16.75 -13.14
C LEU A 121 -3.49 -17.64 -12.77
N ILE A 122 -4.70 -17.18 -13.04
CA ILE A 122 -5.94 -17.87 -12.69
C ILE A 122 -6.60 -18.36 -13.98
N PHE A 123 -7.03 -19.61 -14.00
CA PHE A 123 -7.63 -20.27 -15.18
C PHE A 123 -8.73 -21.23 -14.75
N GLN A 124 -9.70 -21.48 -15.64
CA GLN A 124 -10.64 -22.59 -15.44
C GLN A 124 -9.88 -23.90 -15.62
N LYS A 125 -10.06 -24.89 -14.76
CA LYS A 125 -9.37 -26.18 -14.86
C LYS A 125 -9.67 -26.92 -16.18
N SER A 126 -10.83 -26.66 -16.76
CA SER A 126 -11.21 -27.16 -18.09
C SER A 126 -10.34 -26.63 -19.23
N SER A 127 -9.55 -25.55 -19.03
CA SER A 127 -8.63 -25.00 -20.04
C SER A 127 -7.42 -25.87 -20.34
N GLY A 128 -7.14 -26.87 -19.47
CA GLY A 128 -5.97 -27.75 -19.58
C GLY A 128 -4.65 -27.09 -19.18
N ILE A 129 -4.67 -25.86 -18.62
CA ILE A 129 -3.47 -25.17 -18.11
C ILE A 129 -3.03 -25.84 -16.80
N THR A 130 -1.77 -26.23 -16.71
CA THR A 130 -1.14 -26.84 -15.53
C THR A 130 0.20 -26.20 -15.18
N GLU A 131 0.90 -25.65 -16.19
CA GLU A 131 2.17 -24.96 -16.05
C GLU A 131 2.25 -23.76 -17.02
N PRO A 132 3.19 -22.81 -16.84
CA PRO A 132 3.28 -21.64 -17.72
C PRO A 132 3.48 -21.94 -19.20
N LYS A 133 4.11 -23.07 -19.56
CA LYS A 133 4.30 -23.47 -20.95
C LYS A 133 3.00 -23.74 -21.70
N ASP A 134 1.94 -24.12 -20.99
CA ASP A 134 0.61 -24.36 -21.57
C ASP A 134 -0.07 -23.07 -22.05
N LEU A 135 0.54 -21.90 -21.74
CA LEU A 135 0.02 -20.58 -22.15
C LEU A 135 0.30 -20.25 -23.62
N LYS A 136 1.13 -21.02 -24.33
CA LYS A 136 1.48 -20.74 -25.73
C LYS A 136 0.24 -20.61 -26.61
N GLY A 137 0.09 -19.44 -27.26
CA GLY A 137 -1.04 -19.09 -28.11
C GLY A 137 -2.35 -18.73 -27.36
N LYS A 138 -2.39 -18.85 -26.02
CA LYS A 138 -3.55 -18.55 -25.19
C LYS A 138 -3.78 -17.04 -25.06
N LYS A 139 -5.04 -16.67 -24.77
CA LYS A 139 -5.46 -15.31 -24.48
C LYS A 139 -5.37 -15.07 -22.97
N ILE A 140 -4.58 -14.09 -22.57
CA ILE A 140 -4.35 -13.78 -21.15
C ILE A 140 -4.85 -12.36 -20.85
N GLY A 141 -5.84 -12.26 -19.98
CA GLY A 141 -6.35 -10.97 -19.50
C GLY A 141 -5.41 -10.33 -18.46
N VAL A 142 -5.09 -9.06 -18.65
CA VAL A 142 -4.39 -8.21 -17.65
C VAL A 142 -5.07 -6.85 -17.56
N THR A 143 -4.88 -6.12 -16.47
CA THR A 143 -5.58 -4.84 -16.28
C THR A 143 -4.98 -3.68 -17.06
N SER A 144 -3.67 -3.68 -17.26
CA SER A 144 -2.93 -2.73 -18.10
C SER A 144 -1.49 -3.21 -18.33
N PHE A 145 -0.79 -2.68 -19.32
CA PHE A 145 0.64 -2.95 -19.54
C PHE A 145 1.54 -2.39 -18.42
N GLY A 146 1.08 -1.42 -17.65
CA GLY A 146 1.79 -0.88 -16.48
C GLY A 146 1.38 -1.52 -15.15
N SER A 147 0.56 -2.58 -15.18
CA SER A 147 0.12 -3.26 -13.96
C SER A 147 1.20 -4.20 -13.43
N PRO A 148 1.28 -4.41 -12.11
CA PRO A 148 2.17 -5.42 -11.53
C PRO A 148 1.90 -6.82 -12.09
N ASN A 149 0.65 -7.13 -12.42
CA ASN A 149 0.26 -8.41 -12.98
C ASN A 149 0.89 -8.65 -14.36
N TYR A 150 1.01 -7.60 -15.20
CA TYR A 150 1.68 -7.70 -16.48
C TYR A 150 3.18 -7.97 -16.31
N ILE A 151 3.83 -7.29 -15.37
CA ILE A 151 5.24 -7.51 -15.01
C ILE A 151 5.45 -8.97 -14.58
N GLN A 152 4.59 -9.46 -13.68
CA GLN A 152 4.65 -10.83 -13.17
C GLN A 152 4.43 -11.89 -14.26
N LEU A 153 3.52 -11.61 -15.20
CA LEU A 153 3.31 -12.47 -16.36
C LEU A 153 4.57 -12.57 -17.23
N GLN A 154 5.23 -11.43 -17.51
CA GLN A 154 6.48 -11.43 -18.28
C GLN A 154 7.55 -12.31 -17.62
N VAL A 155 7.80 -12.12 -16.33
CA VAL A 155 8.77 -12.92 -15.56
C VAL A 155 8.40 -14.40 -15.55
N MET A 156 7.11 -14.73 -15.38
CA MET A 156 6.63 -16.12 -15.39
C MET A 156 6.90 -16.80 -16.75
N LEU A 157 6.61 -16.12 -17.85
CA LEU A 157 6.84 -16.63 -19.19
C LEU A 157 8.34 -16.80 -19.48
N GLU A 158 9.15 -15.79 -19.20
CA GLU A 158 10.59 -15.84 -19.42
C GLU A 158 11.26 -16.98 -18.63
N LYS A 159 10.90 -17.20 -17.37
CA LYS A 159 11.37 -18.35 -16.60
C LYS A 159 10.93 -19.69 -17.15
N ALA A 160 9.83 -19.74 -17.89
CA ALA A 160 9.38 -20.93 -18.58
C ALA A 160 10.04 -21.12 -19.96
N GLY A 161 10.96 -20.21 -20.36
CA GLY A 161 11.61 -20.22 -21.67
C GLY A 161 10.71 -19.72 -22.79
N MET A 162 9.75 -18.87 -22.47
CA MET A 162 8.81 -18.22 -23.37
C MET A 162 9.00 -16.70 -23.33
N SER A 163 8.32 -15.99 -24.21
CA SER A 163 8.25 -14.55 -24.21
C SER A 163 6.80 -14.07 -24.17
N ILE A 164 6.59 -12.78 -23.96
CA ILE A 164 5.26 -12.18 -23.99
C ILE A 164 4.59 -12.30 -25.37
N ASP A 165 5.39 -12.43 -26.45
CA ASP A 165 4.91 -12.61 -27.83
C ASP A 165 4.35 -14.03 -28.08
N ASP A 166 4.64 -15.00 -27.20
CA ASP A 166 4.08 -16.34 -27.28
C ASP A 166 2.62 -16.43 -26.81
N VAL A 167 2.08 -15.37 -26.21
CA VAL A 167 0.71 -15.29 -25.71
C VAL A 167 -0.05 -14.10 -26.31
N LYS A 168 -1.37 -14.10 -26.22
CA LYS A 168 -2.22 -12.98 -26.65
C LYS A 168 -2.68 -12.21 -25.43
N VAL A 169 -2.03 -11.08 -25.13
CA VAL A 169 -2.42 -10.24 -24.01
C VAL A 169 -3.64 -9.40 -24.36
N GLU A 170 -4.69 -9.49 -23.55
CA GLU A 170 -5.88 -8.64 -23.64
C GLU A 170 -5.97 -7.71 -22.44
N ILE A 171 -6.11 -6.40 -22.70
CA ILE A 171 -6.30 -5.39 -21.65
C ILE A 171 -7.76 -5.35 -21.25
N ILE A 172 -8.07 -5.76 -20.02
CA ILE A 172 -9.42 -5.84 -19.48
C ILE A 172 -9.44 -5.14 -18.12
N GLY A 173 -10.27 -4.11 -17.99
CA GLY A 173 -10.37 -3.33 -16.75
C GLY A 173 -10.73 -4.21 -15.54
N THR A 174 -10.26 -3.79 -14.36
CA THR A 174 -10.40 -4.49 -13.08
C THR A 174 -11.82 -5.00 -12.79
N GLY A 175 -12.86 -4.24 -13.16
CA GLY A 175 -14.26 -4.61 -12.93
C GLY A 175 -14.80 -5.72 -13.85
N ALA A 176 -14.13 -5.99 -14.99
CA ALA A 176 -14.60 -6.95 -16.00
C ALA A 176 -13.73 -8.21 -16.10
N ILE A 177 -12.49 -8.17 -15.62
CA ILE A 177 -11.48 -9.20 -15.88
C ILE A 177 -11.88 -10.59 -15.36
N VAL A 178 -12.52 -10.67 -14.20
CA VAL A 178 -13.01 -11.93 -13.63
C VAL A 178 -14.14 -12.51 -14.48
N ASN A 179 -15.07 -11.67 -14.93
CA ASN A 179 -16.16 -12.09 -15.80
C ASN A 179 -15.63 -12.56 -17.18
N ALA A 180 -14.58 -11.95 -17.69
CA ALA A 180 -13.93 -12.37 -18.94
C ALA A 180 -13.36 -13.80 -18.84
N LEU A 181 -12.80 -14.17 -17.68
CA LEU A 181 -12.35 -15.55 -17.41
C LEU A 181 -13.54 -16.51 -17.33
N VAL A 182 -14.57 -16.17 -16.53
CA VAL A 182 -15.72 -17.05 -16.29
C VAL A 182 -16.52 -17.28 -17.60
N SER A 183 -16.65 -16.28 -18.46
CA SER A 183 -17.33 -16.38 -19.75
C SER A 183 -16.51 -17.05 -20.85
N GLY A 184 -15.21 -17.32 -20.61
CA GLY A 184 -14.32 -17.88 -21.63
C GLY A 184 -13.88 -16.88 -22.70
N GLN A 185 -14.03 -15.58 -22.49
CA GLN A 185 -13.48 -14.54 -23.37
C GLN A 185 -11.95 -14.62 -23.42
N VAL A 186 -11.32 -14.95 -22.28
CA VAL A 186 -9.89 -15.25 -22.16
C VAL A 186 -9.67 -16.63 -21.55
N ASP A 187 -8.53 -17.26 -21.86
CA ASP A 187 -8.17 -18.59 -21.36
C ASP A 187 -7.68 -18.54 -19.91
N ALA A 188 -7.03 -17.44 -19.53
CA ALA A 188 -6.55 -17.15 -18.18
C ALA A 188 -6.52 -15.66 -17.91
N ILE A 189 -6.41 -15.29 -16.63
CA ILE A 189 -6.15 -13.92 -16.20
C ILE A 189 -4.93 -13.89 -15.29
N MET A 190 -4.06 -12.90 -15.46
CA MET A 190 -3.03 -12.60 -14.50
C MET A 190 -3.56 -11.53 -13.54
N PHE A 191 -3.95 -11.95 -12.34
CA PHE A 191 -4.65 -11.07 -11.40
C PHE A 191 -4.35 -11.45 -9.94
N SER A 192 -5.16 -10.97 -8.99
CA SER A 192 -4.96 -11.29 -7.58
C SER A 192 -5.45 -12.70 -7.24
N MET A 193 -4.62 -13.47 -6.52
CA MET A 193 -4.96 -14.79 -5.97
C MET A 193 -6.25 -14.81 -5.14
N LEU A 194 -6.65 -13.68 -4.58
CA LEU A 194 -7.89 -13.57 -3.83
C LEU A 194 -9.11 -13.92 -4.68
N ARG A 195 -9.02 -13.73 -6.00
CA ARG A 195 -10.09 -14.08 -6.94
C ARG A 195 -10.25 -15.59 -7.10
N THR A 196 -9.17 -16.36 -6.95
CA THR A 196 -9.26 -17.82 -6.93
C THR A 196 -10.13 -18.29 -5.77
N ILE A 197 -9.95 -17.71 -4.58
CA ILE A 197 -10.73 -18.06 -3.40
C ILE A 197 -12.20 -17.67 -3.60
N GLU A 198 -12.44 -16.44 -4.06
CA GLU A 198 -13.79 -15.95 -4.33
C GLU A 198 -14.52 -16.80 -5.39
N LEU A 199 -13.85 -17.17 -6.49
CA LEU A 199 -14.41 -17.99 -7.56
C LEU A 199 -14.72 -19.42 -7.09
N LYS A 200 -13.80 -20.06 -6.35
CA LYS A 200 -14.04 -21.37 -5.75
C LYS A 200 -15.25 -21.35 -4.79
N ASN A 201 -15.38 -20.31 -3.99
CA ASN A 201 -16.52 -20.13 -3.10
C ASN A 201 -17.84 -19.93 -3.86
N GLN A 202 -17.79 -19.40 -5.09
CA GLN A 202 -18.95 -19.30 -6.00
C GLN A 202 -19.20 -20.59 -6.80
N GLY A 203 -18.46 -21.66 -6.54
CA GLY A 203 -18.59 -22.93 -7.23
C GLY A 203 -17.92 -23.01 -8.60
N VAL A 204 -17.08 -22.03 -8.96
CA VAL A 204 -16.32 -22.05 -10.22
C VAL A 204 -15.05 -22.89 -10.04
N ASP A 205 -14.86 -23.90 -10.88
CA ASP A 205 -13.70 -24.79 -10.83
C ASP A 205 -12.47 -24.15 -11.47
N VAL A 206 -11.72 -23.40 -10.69
CA VAL A 206 -10.51 -22.70 -11.12
C VAL A 206 -9.25 -23.27 -10.49
N GLY A 207 -8.14 -23.20 -11.24
CA GLY A 207 -6.78 -23.39 -10.79
C GLY A 207 -6.01 -22.05 -10.77
N GLU A 208 -4.85 -22.07 -10.12
CA GLU A 208 -3.93 -20.94 -10.14
C GLU A 208 -2.47 -21.40 -10.17
N ILE A 209 -1.62 -20.54 -10.71
CA ILE A 209 -0.16 -20.60 -10.61
C ILE A 209 0.29 -19.30 -9.98
N ARG A 210 0.96 -19.37 -8.81
CA ARG A 210 1.36 -18.20 -8.04
C ARG A 210 2.53 -17.48 -8.67
N SER A 211 2.45 -16.16 -8.77
CA SER A 211 3.54 -15.35 -9.32
C SER A 211 4.77 -15.29 -8.44
N ASP A 212 4.60 -15.42 -7.12
CA ASP A 212 5.70 -15.37 -6.16
C ASP A 212 6.64 -16.62 -6.22
N GLU A 213 6.21 -17.69 -6.89
CA GLU A 213 7.09 -18.82 -7.27
C GLU A 213 8.14 -18.41 -8.31
N PHE A 214 7.83 -17.42 -9.13
CA PHE A 214 8.68 -16.92 -10.21
C PHE A 214 9.37 -15.59 -9.87
N LEU A 215 8.66 -14.67 -9.25
CA LEU A 215 9.16 -13.39 -8.79
C LEU A 215 8.88 -13.26 -7.29
N PRO A 216 9.88 -13.51 -6.41
CA PRO A 216 9.71 -13.50 -4.97
C PRO A 216 9.58 -12.06 -4.43
N SER A 217 8.63 -11.31 -4.98
CA SER A 217 8.40 -9.92 -4.64
C SER A 217 7.50 -9.76 -3.41
N TYR A 218 7.44 -8.54 -2.91
CA TYR A 218 6.47 -8.12 -1.93
C TYR A 218 5.15 -7.73 -2.63
N GLY A 219 4.06 -7.70 -1.86
CA GLY A 219 2.79 -7.16 -2.34
C GLY A 219 2.74 -5.63 -2.21
N ASN A 220 1.65 -5.09 -1.66
CA ASN A 220 1.50 -3.65 -1.51
C ASN A 220 2.38 -3.10 -0.38
N VAL A 221 2.96 -1.93 -0.65
CA VAL A 221 3.90 -1.24 0.22
C VAL A 221 3.51 0.22 0.39
N LEU A 222 3.80 0.79 1.56
CA LEU A 222 3.64 2.22 1.78
C LEU A 222 4.86 2.96 1.25
N ILE A 223 4.63 3.94 0.39
CA ILE A 223 5.66 4.79 -0.18
C ILE A 223 5.44 6.27 0.11
N VAL A 224 6.52 7.01 0.08
CA VAL A 224 6.55 8.48 0.12
C VAL A 224 7.56 9.02 -0.89
N GLY A 225 7.43 10.29 -1.29
CA GLY A 225 8.45 10.97 -2.09
C GLY A 225 9.71 11.27 -1.28
N ASP A 226 10.88 11.24 -1.92
CA ASP A 226 12.18 11.51 -1.28
C ASP A 226 12.19 12.86 -0.56
N LYS A 227 11.64 13.91 -1.19
CA LYS A 227 11.53 15.24 -0.59
C LYS A 227 10.64 15.22 0.66
N PHE A 228 9.45 14.63 0.56
CA PHE A 228 8.51 14.56 1.69
C PHE A 228 9.12 13.81 2.88
N LEU A 229 9.81 12.68 2.62
CA LEU A 229 10.49 11.92 3.66
C LEU A 229 11.55 12.76 4.39
N ASN A 230 12.37 13.51 3.64
CA ASN A 230 13.43 14.32 4.23
C ASN A 230 12.91 15.47 5.11
N GLU A 231 11.79 16.07 4.70
CA GLU A 231 11.20 17.23 5.39
C GLU A 231 10.23 16.84 6.51
N ASN A 232 9.64 15.62 6.50
CA ASN A 232 8.51 15.22 7.34
C ASN A 232 8.68 13.81 7.95
N LYS A 233 9.88 13.45 8.40
CA LYS A 233 10.16 12.11 8.97
C LYS A 233 9.22 11.71 10.10
N ASP A 234 8.87 12.65 10.96
CA ASP A 234 7.98 12.40 12.09
C ASP A 234 6.55 12.08 11.62
N VAL A 235 6.05 12.77 10.60
CA VAL A 235 4.74 12.50 9.99
C VAL A 235 4.70 11.08 9.39
N VAL A 236 5.78 10.68 8.72
CA VAL A 236 5.90 9.33 8.16
C VAL A 236 5.95 8.28 9.27
N SER A 237 6.69 8.51 10.34
CA SER A 237 6.73 7.62 11.51
C SER A 237 5.37 7.51 12.19
N LYS A 238 4.68 8.62 12.40
CA LYS A 238 3.32 8.68 12.96
C LYS A 238 2.31 7.92 12.11
N PHE A 239 2.38 8.06 10.80
CA PHE A 239 1.51 7.32 9.87
C PHE A 239 1.74 5.81 9.98
N ASN A 240 3.01 5.38 9.96
CA ASN A 240 3.37 3.96 10.13
C ASN A 240 2.90 3.38 11.46
N THR A 241 3.06 4.14 12.54
CA THR A 241 2.58 3.73 13.88
C THR A 241 1.08 3.47 13.88
N ALA A 242 0.30 4.39 13.30
CA ALA A 242 -1.15 4.24 13.21
C ALA A 242 -1.58 3.08 12.30
N LEU A 243 -0.93 2.92 11.13
CA LEU A 243 -1.17 1.80 10.21
C LEU A 243 -0.88 0.47 10.87
N ASN A 244 0.29 0.32 11.49
CA ASN A 244 0.68 -0.92 12.17
C ASN A 244 -0.25 -1.23 13.35
N LYS A 245 -0.75 -0.23 14.07
CA LYS A 245 -1.77 -0.39 15.11
C LYS A 245 -3.09 -0.91 14.52
N GLY A 246 -3.48 -0.45 13.33
CA GLY A 246 -4.64 -0.96 12.60
C GLY A 246 -4.47 -2.40 12.15
N ILE A 247 -3.28 -2.79 11.65
CA ILE A 247 -2.96 -4.19 11.31
C ILE A 247 -3.01 -5.06 12.56
N GLN A 248 -2.36 -4.63 13.65
CA GLN A 248 -2.32 -5.40 14.90
C GLN A 248 -3.71 -5.62 15.48
N TYR A 249 -4.58 -4.59 15.43
CA TYR A 249 -5.97 -4.72 15.88
C TYR A 249 -6.69 -5.88 15.18
N ILE A 250 -6.49 -6.04 13.87
CA ILE A 250 -7.12 -7.12 13.10
C ILE A 250 -6.50 -8.47 13.45
N ILE A 251 -5.17 -8.55 13.59
CA ILE A 251 -4.43 -9.75 14.02
C ILE A 251 -4.89 -10.24 15.40
N ASP A 252 -5.25 -9.32 16.29
CA ASP A 252 -5.72 -9.62 17.65
C ASP A 252 -7.16 -10.20 17.68
N GLY A 253 -7.70 -10.63 16.52
CA GLY A 253 -8.98 -11.33 16.41
C GLY A 253 -10.17 -10.46 16.05
N ASN A 254 -9.95 -9.24 15.55
CA ASN A 254 -11.02 -8.31 15.19
C ASN A 254 -11.29 -8.25 13.68
N ALA A 255 -10.97 -9.32 12.92
CA ALA A 255 -11.13 -9.35 11.46
C ALA A 255 -12.59 -9.13 11.04
N LYS A 256 -13.55 -9.77 11.71
CA LYS A 256 -14.97 -9.63 11.41
C LYS A 256 -15.44 -8.16 11.55
N GLU A 257 -15.15 -7.52 12.68
CA GLU A 257 -15.52 -6.11 12.91
C GLU A 257 -14.87 -5.20 11.86
N ALA A 258 -13.60 -5.45 11.54
CA ALA A 258 -12.87 -4.68 10.56
C ALA A 258 -13.49 -4.80 9.15
N VAL A 259 -13.94 -5.98 8.77
CA VAL A 259 -14.62 -6.22 7.49
C VAL A 259 -15.98 -5.54 7.46
N GLU A 260 -16.82 -5.77 8.48
CA GLU A 260 -18.17 -5.17 8.56
C GLU A 260 -18.08 -3.64 8.46
N MET A 261 -17.21 -3.00 9.23
CA MET A 261 -16.99 -1.57 9.18
C MET A 261 -16.46 -1.10 7.80
N SER A 262 -15.52 -1.85 7.21
CA SER A 262 -14.96 -1.52 5.89
C SER A 262 -16.01 -1.61 4.78
N VAL A 263 -16.86 -2.62 4.81
CA VAL A 263 -17.97 -2.79 3.86
C VAL A 263 -19.00 -1.69 4.02
N GLU A 264 -19.38 -1.39 5.26
CA GLU A 264 -20.39 -0.36 5.54
C GLU A 264 -19.96 1.03 5.07
N LYS A 265 -18.71 1.44 5.40
CA LYS A 265 -18.26 2.83 5.24
C LYS A 265 -17.48 3.10 3.96
N TYR A 266 -16.74 2.12 3.45
CA TYR A 266 -15.77 2.33 2.37
C TYR A 266 -16.02 1.47 1.12
N ALA A 267 -16.48 0.23 1.29
CA ALA A 267 -16.60 -0.74 0.21
C ALA A 267 -18.00 -1.37 0.09
N PRO A 268 -19.08 -0.57 -0.09
CA PRO A 268 -20.45 -1.07 -0.08
C PRO A 268 -20.77 -2.06 -1.20
N SER A 269 -19.94 -2.12 -2.25
CA SER A 269 -20.05 -3.14 -3.30
C SER A 269 -19.76 -4.57 -2.81
N PHE A 270 -19.22 -4.73 -1.60
CA PHE A 270 -18.97 -6.01 -0.95
C PHE A 270 -20.07 -6.44 0.03
N LYS A 271 -21.16 -5.67 0.14
CA LYS A 271 -22.30 -6.02 1.00
C LYS A 271 -22.84 -7.41 0.66
N GLY A 272 -23.02 -8.23 1.70
CA GLY A 272 -23.45 -9.64 1.58
C GLY A 272 -22.30 -10.62 1.31
N ARG A 273 -21.03 -10.14 1.29
CA ARG A 273 -19.83 -10.97 1.13
C ARG A 273 -18.89 -10.87 2.33
N GLU A 274 -19.36 -10.35 3.45
CA GLU A 274 -18.56 -10.08 4.64
C GLU A 274 -17.90 -11.36 5.18
N GLU A 275 -18.62 -12.49 5.16
CA GLU A 275 -18.13 -13.77 5.66
C GLU A 275 -16.91 -14.26 4.85
N ILE A 276 -17.01 -14.28 3.52
CA ILE A 276 -15.88 -14.70 2.66
C ILE A 276 -14.70 -13.74 2.77
N VAL A 277 -14.94 -12.42 2.91
CA VAL A 277 -13.87 -11.46 3.12
C VAL A 277 -13.19 -11.67 4.47
N THR A 278 -13.94 -11.95 5.52
CA THR A 278 -13.38 -12.26 6.84
C THR A 278 -12.52 -13.52 6.76
N THR A 279 -12.99 -14.59 6.13
CA THR A 279 -12.21 -15.80 5.90
C THR A 279 -10.90 -15.51 5.15
N ILE A 280 -10.94 -14.67 4.13
CA ILE A 280 -9.74 -14.26 3.39
C ILE A 280 -8.77 -13.46 4.27
N LEU A 281 -9.26 -12.58 5.16
CA LEU A 281 -8.38 -11.90 6.12
C LEU A 281 -7.73 -12.89 7.07
N ASP A 282 -8.50 -13.82 7.63
CA ASP A 282 -8.03 -14.79 8.62
C ASP A 282 -7.04 -15.82 8.03
N GLU A 283 -7.30 -16.31 6.82
CA GLU A 283 -6.52 -17.38 6.21
C GLU A 283 -5.36 -16.89 5.35
N VAL A 284 -5.41 -15.65 4.82
CA VAL A 284 -4.42 -15.13 3.89
C VAL A 284 -3.73 -13.88 4.41
N PHE A 285 -4.50 -12.82 4.75
CA PHE A 285 -3.87 -11.56 5.11
C PHE A 285 -3.10 -11.64 6.42
N ILE A 286 -3.71 -12.17 7.47
CA ILE A 286 -3.10 -12.27 8.79
C ILE A 286 -1.86 -13.17 8.75
N PRO A 287 -1.93 -14.47 8.35
CA PRO A 287 -0.80 -15.36 8.47
C PRO A 287 0.26 -15.21 7.37
N TYR A 288 -0.11 -14.68 6.20
CA TYR A 288 0.76 -14.70 5.03
C TYR A 288 1.13 -13.32 4.50
N LEU A 289 0.18 -12.37 4.42
CA LEU A 289 0.48 -11.06 3.84
C LEU A 289 1.03 -10.07 4.87
N TRP A 290 0.49 -10.04 6.08
CA TRP A 290 0.95 -9.07 7.09
C TRP A 290 2.06 -9.61 7.99
N GLN A 291 2.18 -10.93 8.10
CA GLN A 291 3.17 -11.59 8.93
C GLN A 291 4.16 -12.41 8.11
N SER A 292 5.38 -12.46 8.59
CA SER A 292 6.48 -13.30 8.09
C SER A 292 7.46 -13.54 9.25
N GLU A 293 8.43 -14.43 9.07
CA GLU A 293 9.49 -14.61 10.07
C GLU A 293 10.27 -13.30 10.32
N ASN A 294 10.42 -12.46 9.29
CA ASN A 294 11.07 -11.17 9.41
C ASN A 294 10.23 -10.16 10.20
N THR A 295 8.91 -10.12 10.01
CA THR A 295 8.04 -9.20 10.77
C THR A 295 7.88 -9.63 12.22
N LYS A 296 7.92 -10.94 12.54
CA LYS A 296 7.92 -11.43 13.92
C LYS A 296 9.14 -10.95 14.72
N LYS A 297 10.30 -10.83 14.05
CA LYS A 297 11.56 -10.38 14.68
C LYS A 297 11.68 -8.85 14.73
N ASN A 298 11.24 -8.15 13.68
CA ASN A 298 11.56 -6.75 13.45
C ASN A 298 10.35 -5.82 13.49
N GLY A 299 9.13 -6.37 13.65
CA GLY A 299 7.87 -5.63 13.66
C GLY A 299 7.15 -5.60 12.31
N LEU A 300 5.86 -5.29 12.34
CA LEU A 300 5.02 -5.17 11.15
C LEU A 300 5.57 -4.12 10.18
N GLY A 301 5.47 -4.43 8.89
CA GLY A 301 5.95 -3.54 7.83
C GLY A 301 7.46 -3.57 7.60
N TYR A 302 8.19 -4.50 8.21
CA TYR A 302 9.63 -4.62 8.02
C TYR A 302 10.01 -4.87 6.56
N SER A 303 11.05 -4.15 6.10
CA SER A 303 11.63 -4.26 4.76
C SER A 303 12.95 -5.02 4.82
N ASP A 304 13.01 -6.22 4.27
CA ASP A 304 14.24 -7.00 4.14
C ASP A 304 14.98 -6.60 2.85
N ALA A 305 16.14 -5.96 3.01
CA ALA A 305 16.92 -5.46 1.88
C ALA A 305 17.42 -6.58 0.95
N GLU A 306 17.75 -7.76 1.49
CA GLU A 306 18.20 -8.90 0.67
C GLU A 306 17.06 -9.37 -0.25
N ARG A 307 15.86 -9.53 0.29
CA ARG A 307 14.69 -9.92 -0.51
C ARG A 307 14.33 -8.87 -1.55
N TRP A 308 14.43 -7.57 -1.22
CA TRP A 308 14.26 -6.49 -2.21
C TRP A 308 15.31 -6.59 -3.33
N ASN A 309 16.58 -6.82 -3.00
CA ASN A 309 17.64 -6.99 -4.00
C ASN A 309 17.40 -8.22 -4.88
N ASN A 310 16.89 -9.33 -4.32
CA ASN A 310 16.52 -10.52 -5.09
C ASN A 310 15.40 -10.23 -6.09
N SER A 311 14.36 -9.49 -5.69
CA SER A 311 13.29 -9.06 -6.60
C SER A 311 13.83 -8.16 -7.72
N ILE A 312 14.67 -7.17 -7.39
CA ILE A 312 15.31 -6.26 -8.34
C ILE A 312 16.16 -7.05 -9.35
N LYS A 313 16.96 -8.00 -8.86
CA LYS A 313 17.80 -8.85 -9.71
C LYS A 313 16.97 -9.66 -10.71
N VAL A 314 15.89 -10.29 -10.27
CA VAL A 314 14.98 -11.05 -11.14
C VAL A 314 14.37 -10.14 -12.21
N LEU A 315 13.85 -8.97 -11.84
CA LEU A 315 13.29 -8.02 -12.79
C LEU A 315 14.33 -7.53 -13.82
N LYS A 316 15.58 -7.36 -13.40
CA LYS A 316 16.70 -7.03 -14.30
C LYS A 316 17.08 -8.17 -15.21
N GLU A 317 17.20 -9.39 -14.69
CA GLU A 317 17.57 -10.60 -15.42
C GLU A 317 16.62 -10.88 -16.57
N TYR A 318 15.31 -10.65 -16.32
CA TYR A 318 14.25 -10.88 -17.32
C TYR A 318 13.85 -9.62 -18.10
N GLY A 319 14.68 -8.57 -18.10
CA GLY A 319 14.52 -7.41 -18.96
C GLY A 319 13.35 -6.48 -18.63
N VAL A 320 12.71 -6.64 -17.46
CA VAL A 320 11.61 -5.78 -17.02
C VAL A 320 12.12 -4.40 -16.62
N ILE A 321 13.33 -4.33 -16.05
CA ILE A 321 14.03 -3.08 -15.76
C ILE A 321 15.38 -3.06 -16.50
N GLU A 322 15.74 -1.90 -17.02
CA GLU A 322 17.00 -1.72 -17.74
C GLU A 322 18.18 -1.51 -16.81
N LYS A 323 17.95 -0.84 -15.68
CA LYS A 323 18.97 -0.46 -14.70
C LYS A 323 18.69 -1.15 -13.36
N GLU A 324 19.68 -1.87 -12.85
CA GLU A 324 19.65 -2.38 -11.49
C GLU A 324 19.80 -1.23 -10.48
N ILE A 325 19.07 -1.33 -9.39
CA ILE A 325 19.10 -0.39 -8.26
C ILE A 325 19.42 -1.16 -6.97
N ASP A 326 20.04 -0.51 -6.00
CA ASP A 326 20.25 -1.11 -4.67
C ASP A 326 18.99 -0.91 -3.81
N ALA A 327 18.55 -1.95 -3.12
CA ALA A 327 17.45 -1.87 -2.17
C ALA A 327 17.63 -0.75 -1.12
N LYS A 328 18.86 -0.39 -0.77
CA LYS A 328 19.17 0.75 0.12
C LYS A 328 18.74 2.10 -0.47
N GLU A 329 18.70 2.21 -1.80
CA GLU A 329 18.18 3.40 -2.47
C GLU A 329 16.65 3.43 -2.51
N LEU A 330 16.02 2.27 -2.33
CA LEU A 330 14.57 2.10 -2.36
C LEU A 330 13.95 2.19 -0.97
N ILE A 331 14.60 1.62 0.05
CA ILE A 331 14.06 1.57 1.41
C ILE A 331 14.36 2.89 2.14
N GLY A 332 13.33 3.51 2.71
CA GLY A 332 13.43 4.67 3.57
C GLY A 332 13.63 4.28 5.04
N ASN A 333 14.74 4.72 5.64
CA ASN A 333 14.97 4.53 7.08
C ASN A 333 14.16 5.55 7.88
N ILE A 334 13.22 5.06 8.70
CA ILE A 334 12.32 5.88 9.53
C ILE A 334 12.69 5.77 11.02
N LYS A 335 13.88 5.27 11.33
CA LYS A 335 14.36 5.22 12.72
C LYS A 335 14.77 6.58 13.23
#